data_3b91c5c3a1f9a352b98c507724b915d6
#
_entry.id   3b91c5c3a1f9a352b98c507724b915d6
#
_cell.length_a   1.000
_cell.length_b   1.000
_cell.length_c   1.000
_cell.angle_alpha   90.00
_cell.angle_beta   90.00
_cell.angle_gamma   90.00
#
_symmetry.space_group_name_H-M   'P 1'
#
loop_
_entity.id
_entity.type
_entity.pdbx_description
1 polymer ?
#
loop_
_entity_poly.entity_id
_entity_poly.type
_entity_poly.pdbx_seq_one_letter_code
_entity_poly.pdbx_strand_id
1 'polypeptide(L)'
;NRNGDRSAAPRYRAVIFSSDYPTEKTAEMALQMGDLYVLEEDGVVVAAGRLNQQQEPSYAEADWEYDAEEQEVMVLHTLVVSPTIENRGYGRAFVSFYEDFARKHGCNYLRMDTNQKNTRARQFYKKLGYREVGIVPCTFNGIIGVQLVCLEKKL
;
A
#
# COMPACT_ATOMS: atom_id res chain seq x y z
N ASN A 1 40.50 10.12 2.78
CA ASN A 1 39.44 9.60 3.66
C ASN A 1 38.22 10.46 3.51
N ARG A 2 37.37 10.11 2.54
CA ARG A 2 36.03 10.68 2.44
C ARG A 2 35.05 9.53 2.62
N ASN A 3 34.75 9.21 3.85
CA ASN A 3 33.61 8.40 4.20
C ASN A 3 32.34 9.27 4.02
N GLY A 4 31.76 9.25 2.83
CA GLY A 4 30.47 9.82 2.61
C GLY A 4 29.44 8.95 3.33
N ASP A 5 28.84 9.52 4.34
CA ASP A 5 27.70 8.96 5.04
C ASP A 5 26.56 8.75 4.03
N ARG A 6 26.36 7.49 3.59
CA ARG A 6 25.30 7.08 2.67
C ARG A 6 24.05 6.60 3.40
N SER A 7 23.81 7.06 4.61
CA SER A 7 22.62 6.69 5.38
C SER A 7 21.55 7.78 5.39
N ALA A 8 21.32 8.45 4.26
CA ALA A 8 20.10 9.25 4.15
C ALA A 8 18.91 8.30 4.07
N ALA A 9 18.12 8.21 5.14
CA ALA A 9 16.89 7.45 5.15
C ALA A 9 15.97 7.92 4.01
N PRO A 10 15.24 7.02 3.34
CA PRO A 10 14.27 7.40 2.30
C PRO A 10 13.30 8.44 2.84
N ARG A 11 13.02 9.46 2.04
CA ARG A 11 12.10 10.53 2.43
C ARG A 11 10.71 10.25 1.88
N TYR A 12 9.74 10.07 2.78
CA TYR A 12 8.34 9.90 2.43
C TYR A 12 7.63 11.24 2.58
N ARG A 13 6.91 11.65 1.54
CA ARG A 13 6.09 12.86 1.56
C ARG A 13 4.84 12.70 0.71
N ALA A 14 3.80 13.47 1.00
CA ALA A 14 2.62 13.55 0.16
C ALA A 14 2.93 14.39 -1.09
N VAL A 15 2.76 13.82 -2.28
CA VAL A 15 3.05 14.47 -3.58
C VAL A 15 2.06 13.97 -4.63
N ILE A 16 1.78 14.81 -5.63
CA ILE A 16 1.05 14.40 -6.83
C ILE A 16 1.93 13.47 -7.66
N PHE A 17 1.39 12.33 -8.00
CA PHE A 17 2.05 11.36 -8.86
C PHE A 17 1.27 11.25 -10.19
N SER A 18 1.90 11.57 -11.29
CA SER A 18 1.32 11.44 -12.62
C SER A 18 1.79 10.15 -13.28
N SER A 19 0.94 9.15 -13.30
CA SER A 19 1.11 7.93 -14.09
C SER A 19 -0.28 7.46 -14.53
N ASP A 20 -0.34 6.59 -15.51
CA ASP A 20 -1.61 6.04 -15.96
C ASP A 20 -2.34 5.24 -14.88
N TYR A 21 -1.65 4.88 -13.80
CA TYR A 21 -2.22 4.21 -12.64
C TYR A 21 -1.37 4.47 -11.38
N PRO A 22 -1.95 5.03 -10.32
CA PRO A 22 -3.33 5.52 -10.23
C PRO A 22 -3.62 6.63 -11.24
N THR A 23 -4.89 6.81 -11.59
CA THR A 23 -5.29 7.88 -12.51
C THR A 23 -5.02 9.25 -11.88
N GLU A 24 -4.83 10.26 -12.70
CA GLU A 24 -4.65 11.65 -12.23
C GLU A 24 -5.75 12.08 -11.25
N LYS A 25 -7.01 11.74 -11.55
CA LYS A 25 -8.14 12.02 -10.66
C LYS A 25 -8.01 11.32 -9.29
N THR A 26 -7.56 10.07 -9.25
CA THR A 26 -7.33 9.33 -8.00
C THR A 26 -6.20 9.97 -7.19
N ALA A 27 -5.13 10.39 -7.85
CA ALA A 27 -4.01 11.07 -7.22
C ALA A 27 -4.42 12.45 -6.67
N GLU A 28 -5.24 13.20 -7.40
CA GLU A 28 -5.78 14.49 -6.94
C GLU A 28 -6.65 14.31 -5.69
N MET A 29 -7.54 13.33 -5.70
CA MET A 29 -8.37 13.02 -4.53
C MET A 29 -7.53 12.62 -3.32
N ALA A 30 -6.53 11.76 -3.51
CA ALA A 30 -5.63 11.35 -2.46
C ALA A 30 -4.82 12.51 -1.89
N LEU A 31 -4.38 13.43 -2.76
CA LEU A 31 -3.69 14.64 -2.34
C LEU A 31 -4.60 15.57 -1.51
N GLN A 32 -5.84 15.76 -1.95
CA GLN A 32 -6.83 16.56 -1.22
C GLN A 32 -7.14 15.95 0.16
N MET A 33 -7.20 14.62 0.25
CA MET A 33 -7.39 13.89 1.50
C MET A 33 -6.12 13.81 2.36
N GLY A 34 -4.94 14.13 1.79
CA GLY A 34 -3.66 14.08 2.49
C GLY A 34 -3.14 12.67 2.76
N ASP A 35 -3.57 11.66 1.99
CA ASP A 35 -3.25 10.25 2.22
C ASP A 35 -2.36 9.60 1.14
N LEU A 36 -1.87 10.36 0.16
CA LEU A 36 -0.92 9.90 -0.84
C LEU A 36 0.52 10.11 -0.34
N TYR A 37 1.30 9.04 -0.32
CA TYR A 37 2.70 9.05 0.09
C TYR A 37 3.58 8.54 -1.04
N VAL A 38 4.77 9.11 -1.17
CA VAL A 38 5.75 8.67 -2.16
C VAL A 38 7.08 8.36 -1.48
N LEU A 39 7.80 7.41 -2.07
CA LEU A 39 9.18 7.12 -1.75
C LEU A 39 10.05 7.78 -2.81
N GLU A 40 10.95 8.64 -2.37
CA GLU A 40 11.94 9.30 -3.24
C GLU A 40 13.35 8.80 -2.93
N GLU A 41 14.14 8.60 -3.97
CA GLU A 41 15.57 8.37 -3.87
C GLU A 41 16.28 9.33 -4.81
N ASP A 42 17.21 10.12 -4.27
CA ASP A 42 17.96 11.14 -5.04
C ASP A 42 17.07 12.09 -5.84
N GLY A 43 15.93 12.49 -5.27
CA GLY A 43 14.95 13.38 -5.91
C GLY A 43 14.05 12.71 -6.94
N VAL A 44 14.16 11.40 -7.13
CA VAL A 44 13.32 10.63 -8.06
C VAL A 44 12.27 9.85 -7.29
N VAL A 45 11.00 9.94 -7.69
CA VAL A 45 9.92 9.14 -7.14
C VAL A 45 10.05 7.71 -7.66
N VAL A 46 10.22 6.76 -6.75
CA VAL A 46 10.44 5.33 -7.07
C VAL A 46 9.27 4.44 -6.65
N ALA A 47 8.43 4.90 -5.75
CA ALA A 47 7.21 4.22 -5.33
C ALA A 47 6.17 5.21 -4.82
N ALA A 48 4.90 4.82 -4.87
CA ALA A 48 3.79 5.62 -4.34
C ALA A 48 2.69 4.71 -3.80
N GLY A 49 1.95 5.17 -2.79
CA GLY A 49 0.82 4.46 -2.23
C GLY A 49 -0.09 5.35 -1.40
N ARG A 50 -1.34 4.93 -1.23
CA ARG A 50 -2.32 5.59 -0.37
C ARG A 50 -2.43 4.86 0.96
N LEU A 51 -2.32 5.58 2.05
CA LEU A 51 -2.49 5.07 3.41
C LEU A 51 -3.58 5.85 4.12
N ASN A 52 -4.62 5.16 4.56
CA ASN A 52 -5.67 5.75 5.39
C ASN A 52 -6.37 4.65 6.21
N GLN A 53 -7.39 5.04 6.98
CA GLN A 53 -8.17 4.12 7.80
C GLN A 53 -9.55 3.79 7.19
N GLN A 54 -9.73 4.08 5.90
CA GLN A 54 -10.96 3.77 5.19
C GLN A 54 -10.88 2.38 4.57
N GLN A 55 -11.70 1.48 5.04
CA GLN A 55 -11.81 0.14 4.48
C GLN A 55 -12.73 0.16 3.25
N GLU A 56 -12.37 -0.62 2.22
CA GLU A 56 -13.24 -0.79 1.06
C GLU A 56 -14.52 -1.52 1.46
N PRO A 57 -15.69 -1.18 0.87
CA PRO A 57 -16.95 -1.83 1.21
C PRO A 57 -16.92 -3.36 1.07
N SER A 58 -16.18 -3.87 0.09
CA SER A 58 -16.01 -5.31 -0.14
C SER A 58 -15.27 -6.02 1.00
N TYR A 59 -14.54 -5.31 1.84
CA TYR A 59 -13.83 -5.89 2.99
C TYR A 59 -14.79 -6.49 4.03
N ALA A 60 -16.05 -6.06 4.06
CA ALA A 60 -17.05 -6.62 4.95
C ALA A 60 -17.33 -8.12 4.69
N GLU A 61 -17.04 -8.60 3.49
CA GLU A 61 -17.26 -10.00 3.09
C GLU A 61 -16.03 -10.90 3.31
N ALA A 62 -14.90 -10.35 3.71
CA ALA A 62 -13.69 -11.15 3.96
C ALA A 62 -13.68 -11.74 5.37
N ASP A 63 -13.01 -12.88 5.51
CA ASP A 63 -12.87 -13.61 6.78
C ASP A 63 -11.64 -13.11 7.56
N TRP A 64 -11.68 -11.85 7.98
CA TRP A 64 -10.59 -11.29 8.78
C TRP A 64 -10.35 -12.10 10.05
N GLU A 65 -9.10 -12.44 10.31
CA GLU A 65 -8.72 -13.20 11.48
C GLU A 65 -8.87 -12.39 12.76
N TYR A 66 -8.60 -11.09 12.68
CA TYR A 66 -8.62 -10.19 13.82
C TYR A 66 -9.86 -9.30 13.79
N ASP A 67 -10.64 -9.35 14.85
CA ASP A 67 -11.77 -8.44 15.08
C ASP A 67 -11.22 -7.10 15.58
N ALA A 68 -10.95 -6.21 14.64
CA ALA A 68 -10.33 -4.93 14.90
C ALA A 68 -11.34 -3.79 14.69
N GLU A 69 -11.32 -2.82 15.61
CA GLU A 69 -12.07 -1.58 15.47
C GLU A 69 -11.50 -0.76 14.29
N GLU A 70 -12.34 0.05 13.63
CA GLU A 70 -11.91 0.86 12.48
C GLU A 70 -10.70 1.74 12.79
N GLN A 71 -10.65 2.33 13.97
CA GLN A 71 -9.53 3.18 14.39
C GLN A 71 -8.22 2.41 14.63
N GLU A 72 -8.28 1.09 14.72
CA GLU A 72 -7.10 0.23 14.92
C GLU A 72 -6.54 -0.31 13.61
N VAL A 73 -7.19 -0.03 12.49
CA VAL A 73 -6.84 -0.56 11.16
C VAL A 73 -6.23 0.52 10.28
N MET A 74 -5.07 0.24 9.72
CA MET A 74 -4.47 1.04 8.65
C MET A 74 -4.53 0.26 7.34
N VAL A 75 -4.97 0.91 6.28
CA VAL A 75 -5.17 0.30 4.96
C VAL A 75 -4.18 0.86 3.96
N LEU A 76 -3.49 -0.03 3.26
CA LEU A 76 -2.73 0.30 2.06
C LEU A 76 -3.62 0.06 0.84
N HIS A 77 -4.03 1.15 0.16
CA HIS A 77 -4.96 1.04 -0.96
C HIS A 77 -4.28 0.71 -2.26
N THR A 78 -3.19 1.36 -2.57
CA THR A 78 -2.52 1.19 -3.84
C THR A 78 -1.03 1.33 -3.62
N LEU A 79 -0.27 0.35 -4.06
CA LEU A 79 1.19 0.44 -4.09
C LEU A 79 1.65 0.31 -5.54
N VAL A 80 2.31 1.34 -6.02
CA VAL A 80 2.93 1.38 -7.34
C VAL A 80 4.43 1.58 -7.17
N VAL A 81 5.21 0.73 -7.80
CA VAL A 81 6.68 0.82 -7.84
C VAL A 81 7.11 1.09 -9.27
N SER A 82 8.09 1.97 -9.46
CA SER A 82 8.59 2.32 -10.79
C SER A 82 9.05 1.08 -11.54
N PRO A 83 8.52 0.80 -12.74
CA PRO A 83 8.89 -0.40 -13.50
C PRO A 83 10.32 -0.33 -14.06
N THR A 84 10.90 0.86 -14.15
CA THR A 84 12.26 1.05 -14.67
C THR A 84 13.34 0.73 -13.64
N ILE A 85 12.96 0.53 -12.37
CA ILE A 85 13.89 0.34 -11.25
C ILE A 85 13.48 -0.89 -10.44
N GLU A 86 13.06 -1.95 -11.12
CA GLU A 86 12.65 -3.21 -10.47
C GLU A 86 13.80 -3.85 -9.68
N ASN A 87 13.43 -4.62 -8.64
CA ASN A 87 14.33 -5.43 -7.82
C ASN A 87 15.34 -4.67 -6.94
N ARG A 88 15.11 -3.38 -6.67
CA ARG A 88 15.93 -2.62 -5.72
C ARG A 88 15.34 -2.53 -4.31
N GLY A 89 14.28 -3.29 -4.02
CA GLY A 89 13.67 -3.33 -2.71
C GLY A 89 12.79 -2.12 -2.37
N TYR A 90 12.36 -1.33 -3.36
CA TYR A 90 11.51 -0.16 -3.10
C TYR A 90 10.12 -0.53 -2.61
N GLY A 91 9.53 -1.61 -3.13
CA GLY A 91 8.26 -2.11 -2.63
C GLY A 91 8.34 -2.52 -1.16
N ARG A 92 9.39 -3.24 -0.79
CA ARG A 92 9.66 -3.63 0.60
C ARG A 92 9.88 -2.40 1.49
N ALA A 93 10.62 -1.40 1.02
CA ALA A 93 10.86 -0.17 1.74
C ALA A 93 9.56 0.59 1.98
N PHE A 94 8.68 0.65 0.98
CA PHE A 94 7.39 1.30 1.13
C PHE A 94 6.50 0.57 2.14
N VAL A 95 6.45 -0.76 2.10
CA VAL A 95 5.67 -1.56 3.07
C VAL A 95 6.23 -1.40 4.49
N SER A 96 7.54 -1.33 4.64
CA SER A 96 8.17 -1.01 5.94
C SER A 96 7.73 0.35 6.46
N PHE A 97 7.68 1.36 5.61
CA PHE A 97 7.13 2.68 5.94
C PHE A 97 5.66 2.58 6.34
N TYR A 98 4.85 1.85 5.60
CA TYR A 98 3.44 1.62 5.91
C TYR A 98 3.25 1.03 7.33
N GLU A 99 4.04 0.03 7.68
CA GLU A 99 3.99 -0.60 9.00
C GLU A 99 4.39 0.38 10.12
N ASP A 100 5.44 1.17 9.92
CA ASP A 100 5.86 2.20 10.87
C ASP A 100 4.84 3.33 10.99
N PHE A 101 4.25 3.73 9.87
CA PHE A 101 3.18 4.73 9.84
C PHE A 101 1.97 4.25 10.64
N ALA A 102 1.57 2.99 10.47
CA ALA A 102 0.47 2.40 11.23
C ALA A 102 0.75 2.41 12.74
N ARG A 103 1.95 1.99 13.14
CA ARG A 103 2.35 2.02 14.57
C ARG A 103 2.27 3.40 15.17
N LYS A 104 2.74 4.42 14.45
CA LYS A 104 2.70 5.82 14.90
C LYS A 104 1.29 6.36 15.05
N HIS A 105 0.33 5.80 14.32
CA HIS A 105 -1.08 6.17 14.38
C HIS A 105 -1.92 5.27 15.31
N GLY A 106 -1.28 4.40 16.08
CA GLY A 106 -1.96 3.50 17.01
C GLY A 106 -2.71 2.35 16.31
N CYS A 107 -2.37 2.05 15.07
CA CYS A 107 -2.99 0.99 14.28
C CYS A 107 -2.11 -0.26 14.30
N ASN A 108 -2.58 -1.32 14.98
CA ASN A 108 -1.84 -2.58 15.08
C ASN A 108 -2.29 -3.61 14.05
N TYR A 109 -3.32 -3.30 13.28
CA TYR A 109 -3.88 -4.20 12.27
C TYR A 109 -3.75 -3.58 10.89
N LEU A 110 -3.17 -4.33 9.98
CA LEU A 110 -2.94 -3.91 8.61
C LEU A 110 -3.84 -4.71 7.68
N ARG A 111 -4.55 -4.02 6.81
CA ARG A 111 -5.43 -4.62 5.80
C ARG A 111 -5.13 -4.04 4.44
N MET A 112 -5.19 -4.88 3.44
CA MET A 112 -5.02 -4.50 2.04
C MET A 112 -5.67 -5.53 1.14
N ASP A 113 -5.73 -5.23 -0.13
CA ASP A 113 -6.16 -6.15 -1.16
C ASP A 113 -5.28 -6.10 -2.39
N THR A 114 -5.33 -7.13 -3.19
CA THR A 114 -4.76 -7.17 -4.53
C THR A 114 -5.65 -8.01 -5.43
N ASN A 115 -5.53 -7.83 -6.75
CA ASN A 115 -6.25 -8.65 -7.70
C ASN A 115 -5.84 -10.12 -7.56
N GLN A 116 -6.82 -11.02 -7.57
CA GLN A 116 -6.58 -12.47 -7.49
C GLN A 116 -5.57 -12.96 -8.53
N LYS A 117 -5.56 -12.35 -9.71
CA LYS A 117 -4.67 -12.70 -10.82
C LYS A 117 -3.26 -12.16 -10.65
N ASN A 118 -3.04 -11.26 -9.71
CA ASN A 118 -1.72 -10.67 -9.46
C ASN A 118 -0.89 -11.60 -8.57
N THR A 119 -0.42 -12.68 -9.13
CA THR A 119 0.38 -13.70 -8.43
C THR A 119 1.66 -13.11 -7.84
N ARG A 120 2.30 -12.18 -8.54
CA ARG A 120 3.54 -11.53 -8.09
C ARG A 120 3.31 -10.73 -6.81
N ALA A 121 2.25 -9.91 -6.76
CA ALA A 121 1.91 -9.14 -5.57
C ALA A 121 1.52 -10.06 -4.40
N ARG A 122 0.72 -11.09 -4.66
CA ARG A 122 0.32 -12.07 -3.64
C ARG A 122 1.53 -12.73 -2.98
N GLN A 123 2.50 -13.18 -3.78
CA GLN A 123 3.74 -13.76 -3.28
C GLN A 123 4.60 -12.75 -2.52
N PHE A 124 4.67 -11.52 -3.03
CA PHE A 124 5.41 -10.43 -2.40
C PHE A 124 4.90 -10.14 -0.98
N TYR A 125 3.60 -9.93 -0.82
CA TYR A 125 3.01 -9.67 0.49
C TYR A 125 3.09 -10.87 1.43
N LYS A 126 2.93 -12.07 0.91
CA LYS A 126 3.10 -13.31 1.70
C LYS A 126 4.48 -13.41 2.32
N LYS A 127 5.53 -13.08 1.55
CA LYS A 127 6.92 -13.06 2.06
C LYS A 127 7.13 -12.01 3.14
N LEU A 128 6.35 -10.94 3.13
CA LEU A 128 6.40 -9.89 4.16
C LEU A 128 5.53 -10.19 5.38
N GLY A 129 4.92 -11.37 5.44
CA GLY A 129 4.15 -11.82 6.58
C GLY A 129 2.66 -11.50 6.52
N TYR A 130 2.15 -11.06 5.37
CA TYR A 130 0.70 -10.85 5.17
C TYR A 130 0.01 -12.17 4.87
N ARG A 131 -1.14 -12.38 5.49
CA ARG A 131 -1.95 -13.57 5.32
C ARG A 131 -3.16 -13.28 4.43
N GLU A 132 -3.42 -14.15 3.47
CA GLU A 132 -4.64 -14.08 2.67
C GLU A 132 -5.83 -14.61 3.49
N VAL A 133 -6.88 -13.79 3.62
CA VAL A 133 -8.04 -14.09 4.48
C VAL A 133 -9.36 -14.11 3.71
N GLY A 134 -9.32 -14.13 2.42
CA GLY A 134 -10.52 -14.30 1.61
C GLY A 134 -10.38 -13.68 0.24
N ILE A 135 -11.23 -14.14 -0.66
CA ILE A 135 -11.38 -13.58 -2.00
C ILE A 135 -12.79 -13.03 -2.08
N VAL A 136 -12.90 -11.74 -2.35
CA VAL A 136 -14.17 -11.04 -2.38
C VAL A 136 -14.44 -10.43 -3.75
N PRO A 137 -15.70 -10.45 -4.24
CA PRO A 137 -16.03 -9.80 -5.49
C PRO A 137 -16.06 -8.28 -5.33
N CYS A 138 -15.64 -7.58 -6.37
CA CYS A 138 -15.60 -6.13 -6.38
C CYS A 138 -15.95 -5.62 -7.78
N THR A 139 -16.59 -4.45 -7.86
CA THR A 139 -16.69 -3.68 -9.09
C THR A 139 -15.62 -2.60 -9.06
N PHE A 140 -14.65 -2.69 -9.96
CA PHE A 140 -13.52 -1.78 -9.99
C PHE A 140 -13.49 -1.01 -11.31
N ASN A 141 -13.56 0.32 -11.22
CA ASN A 141 -13.60 1.22 -12.39
C ASN A 141 -14.67 0.81 -13.43
N GLY A 142 -15.86 0.42 -12.97
CA GLY A 142 -16.96 -0.04 -13.83
C GLY A 142 -16.80 -1.48 -14.35
N ILE A 143 -15.72 -2.16 -14.04
CA ILE A 143 -15.49 -3.58 -14.39
C ILE A 143 -16.13 -4.45 -13.31
N ILE A 144 -17.15 -5.23 -13.71
CA ILE A 144 -17.87 -6.16 -12.83
C ILE A 144 -17.08 -7.47 -12.75
N GLY A 145 -17.08 -8.09 -11.57
CA GLY A 145 -16.54 -9.44 -11.39
C GLY A 145 -15.03 -9.47 -11.13
N VAL A 146 -14.43 -8.36 -10.77
CA VAL A 146 -13.05 -8.34 -10.27
C VAL A 146 -13.01 -9.07 -8.93
N GLN A 147 -12.10 -10.02 -8.78
CA GLN A 147 -11.90 -10.76 -7.53
C GLN A 147 -10.69 -10.17 -6.79
N LEU A 148 -10.92 -9.71 -5.57
CA LEU A 148 -9.87 -9.17 -4.70
C LEU A 148 -9.46 -10.22 -3.66
N VAL A 149 -8.17 -10.42 -3.52
CA VAL A 149 -7.61 -11.17 -2.38
C VAL A 149 -7.36 -10.18 -1.26
N CYS A 150 -8.02 -10.40 -0.12
CA CYS A 150 -7.81 -9.59 1.08
C CYS A 150 -6.66 -10.16 1.89
N LEU A 151 -5.79 -9.28 2.36
CA LEU A 151 -4.59 -9.63 3.11
C LEU A 151 -4.55 -8.88 4.45
N GLU A 152 -4.02 -9.53 5.44
CA GLU A 152 -3.99 -9.03 6.82
C GLU A 152 -2.65 -9.32 7.47
N LYS A 153 -2.19 -8.38 8.31
CA LYS A 153 -1.06 -8.57 9.20
C LYS A 153 -1.32 -7.87 10.53
N LYS A 154 -1.00 -8.52 11.62
CA LYS A 154 -0.97 -7.91 12.95
C LYS A 154 0.45 -7.51 13.30
N LEU A 155 0.63 -6.29 13.74
CA LEU A 155 1.92 -5.76 14.18
C LEU A 155 2.24 -6.13 15.64
#